data_195cc9e61a2d6be59fe6d7e57151690e
#
_entry.id   195cc9e61a2d6be59fe6d7e57151690e
#
_cell.length_a   1.000
_cell.length_b   1.000
_cell.length_c   1.000
_cell.angle_alpha   90.00
_cell.angle_beta   90.00
_cell.angle_gamma   90.00
#
_symmetry.space_group_name_H-M   'P 1'
#
loop_
_entity.id
_entity.type
_entity.pdbx_description
1 polymer ?
#
loop_
_entity_poly.entity_id
_entity_poly.type
_entity_poly.pdbx_seq_one_letter_code
_entity_poly.pdbx_strand_id
1 'polypeptide(L)'
;MKDGFIKAAAAAIDVRVADCIHNTDEIIKKARELSQRGARILVFPELSITGYTCQDLFWQETLLGSAREQLLRAAEELKDVPGLIFVGLPYVYHGKLYNVAAAINQGEILGLVPKEYLPNYGEFYEARHFSSGKNLWGYTELGGKQVPVMEKLLFSCREMPGLTVAAEICEDLWAAAPPSVAHAMAGANVIVNLSASDETVGKADYRRELVKSQSARLLCAYIYATAGYGESTQDLVFGGQHLICENGVVLKEAEMFQNQSAEAVLDINRLSEERRRISTWHEEKREGYLTVEFSLPVEETKLERFIDPNPFVPDSRGERDKRCNEILMIQAMGLKKRLEHTHCKRAVLGISGGLDSTLALLVTARAFDLLGMGREHITAVTMPCFGTTDRTYTNACELTRRLGATLMEVDIKKAVLQHFSDIGHDENVHDVTYENSQARERTQVIMDIANQQGGM
;
A
#
# COMPACT_ATOMS: atom_id res chain seq x y z
N MET A 1 15.29 10.71 -2.60
CA MET A 1 14.49 11.47 -3.60
C MET A 1 14.89 11.19 -5.04
N LYS A 2 16.17 10.98 -5.35
CA LYS A 2 16.67 10.89 -6.73
C LYS A 2 15.94 9.86 -7.59
N ASP A 3 15.56 8.72 -7.01
CA ASP A 3 14.94 7.60 -7.76
C ASP A 3 13.44 7.41 -7.41
N GLY A 4 12.76 8.47 -6.94
CA GLY A 4 11.37 8.43 -6.54
C GLY A 4 11.12 7.95 -5.11
N PHE A 5 12.19 7.68 -4.35
CA PHE A 5 12.09 7.28 -2.95
C PHE A 5 12.22 8.47 -2.00
N ILE A 6 11.37 8.52 -0.97
CA ILE A 6 11.42 9.52 0.08
C ILE A 6 11.15 8.88 1.44
N LYS A 7 11.96 9.23 2.46
CA LYS A 7 11.74 8.74 3.82
C LYS A 7 10.76 9.64 4.56
N ALA A 8 9.74 9.03 5.15
CA ALA A 8 8.75 9.68 6.00
C ALA A 8 8.89 9.21 7.45
N ALA A 9 8.47 10.07 8.38
CA ALA A 9 8.42 9.76 9.80
C ALA A 9 7.14 10.28 10.45
N ALA A 10 6.55 9.47 11.32
CA ALA A 10 5.50 9.84 12.26
C ALA A 10 6.03 9.67 13.68
N ALA A 11 5.90 10.68 14.53
CA ALA A 11 6.47 10.65 15.87
C ALA A 11 5.67 11.49 16.86
N ALA A 12 5.51 10.98 18.08
CA ALA A 12 5.07 11.79 19.23
C ALA A 12 6.28 12.32 20.00
N ILE A 13 5.99 13.29 20.84
CA ILE A 13 6.90 13.86 21.84
C ILE A 13 6.39 13.52 23.24
N ASP A 14 7.21 13.71 24.26
CA ASP A 14 6.76 13.69 25.66
C ASP A 14 6.03 14.99 25.96
N VAL A 15 4.71 15.00 25.75
CA VAL A 15 3.87 16.19 25.89
C VAL A 15 3.79 16.62 27.36
N ARG A 16 3.83 17.95 27.57
CA ARG A 16 3.34 18.60 28.78
C ARG A 16 2.12 19.42 28.44
N VAL A 17 0.97 19.06 29.02
CA VAL A 17 -0.30 19.71 28.71
C VAL A 17 -0.21 21.23 29.00
N ALA A 18 -0.57 22.05 28.02
CA ALA A 18 -0.53 23.51 28.01
C ALA A 18 0.87 24.15 28.12
N ASP A 19 1.96 23.37 28.09
CA ASP A 19 3.32 23.90 28.07
C ASP A 19 3.84 23.98 26.62
N CYS A 20 3.39 24.99 25.88
CA CYS A 20 3.75 25.19 24.47
C CYS A 20 5.26 25.30 24.24
N ILE A 21 6.00 25.87 25.20
CA ILE A 21 7.45 26.05 25.08
C ILE A 21 8.16 24.71 25.13
N HIS A 22 7.88 23.91 26.15
CA HIS A 22 8.45 22.55 26.28
C HIS A 22 8.11 21.68 25.08
N ASN A 23 6.84 21.66 24.69
CA ASN A 23 6.38 20.83 23.58
C ASN A 23 7.08 21.22 22.27
N THR A 24 7.26 22.51 22.02
CA THR A 24 7.98 23.00 20.84
C THR A 24 9.46 22.64 20.87
N ASP A 25 10.13 22.72 22.03
CA ASP A 25 11.52 22.27 22.20
C ASP A 25 11.67 20.78 21.83
N GLU A 26 10.79 19.94 22.32
CA GLU A 26 10.79 18.51 22.00
C GLU A 26 10.45 18.22 20.52
N ILE A 27 9.51 18.97 19.90
CA ILE A 27 9.23 18.91 18.46
C ILE A 27 10.48 19.25 17.65
N ILE A 28 11.14 20.37 17.95
CA ILE A 28 12.34 20.82 17.24
C ILE A 28 13.45 19.77 17.35
N LYS A 29 13.71 19.29 18.55
CA LYS A 29 14.71 18.25 18.83
C LYS A 29 14.41 16.98 18.05
N LYS A 30 13.16 16.48 18.09
CA LYS A 30 12.74 15.27 17.40
C LYS A 30 12.78 15.45 15.87
N ALA A 31 12.36 16.59 15.34
CA ALA A 31 12.44 16.89 13.92
C ALA A 31 13.89 16.87 13.40
N ARG A 32 14.84 17.47 14.15
CA ARG A 32 16.27 17.43 13.82
C ARG A 32 16.81 15.98 13.83
N GLU A 33 16.46 15.20 14.85
CA GLU A 33 16.85 13.79 14.98
C GLU A 33 16.37 12.99 13.78
N LEU A 34 15.09 13.08 13.44
CA LEU A 34 14.49 12.35 12.32
C LEU A 34 15.04 12.78 10.96
N SER A 35 15.25 14.08 10.78
CA SER A 35 15.86 14.62 9.56
C SER A 35 17.30 14.15 9.36
N GLN A 36 18.10 14.06 10.44
CA GLN A 36 19.46 13.49 10.40
C GLN A 36 19.45 11.99 10.01
N ARG A 37 18.37 11.27 10.31
CA ARG A 37 18.15 9.89 9.84
C ARG A 37 17.62 9.83 8.41
N GLY A 38 17.48 10.96 7.73
CA GLY A 38 17.07 11.06 6.33
C GLY A 38 15.57 11.25 6.10
N ALA A 39 14.75 11.43 7.15
CA ALA A 39 13.34 11.73 6.96
C ALA A 39 13.16 13.14 6.34
N ARG A 40 12.20 13.23 5.38
CA ARG A 40 11.90 14.47 4.62
C ARG A 40 10.42 14.84 4.67
N ILE A 41 9.56 13.95 5.14
CA ILE A 41 8.18 14.24 5.53
C ILE A 41 8.05 13.84 6.99
N LEU A 42 7.80 14.80 7.87
CA LEU A 42 7.73 14.59 9.32
C LEU A 42 6.36 15.00 9.82
N VAL A 43 5.71 14.11 10.56
CA VAL A 43 4.34 14.31 11.04
C VAL A 43 4.31 14.14 12.56
N PHE A 44 3.88 15.18 13.25
CA PHE A 44 3.62 15.19 14.69
C PHE A 44 2.12 15.10 14.96
N PRO A 45 1.71 14.71 16.16
CA PRO A 45 0.29 14.53 16.49
C PRO A 45 -0.55 15.80 16.43
N GLU A 46 -1.84 15.60 16.42
CA GLU A 46 -2.87 16.62 16.60
C GLU A 46 -2.62 17.43 17.88
N LEU A 47 -2.73 18.76 17.79
CA LEU A 47 -2.52 19.69 18.91
C LEU A 47 -1.18 19.50 19.65
N SER A 48 -0.16 18.99 18.98
CA SER A 48 1.13 18.66 19.58
C SER A 48 1.86 19.83 20.22
N ILE A 49 1.58 21.07 19.81
CA ILE A 49 2.16 22.28 20.44
C ILE A 49 1.57 22.52 21.83
N THR A 50 0.28 22.26 22.04
CA THR A 50 -0.40 22.51 23.33
C THR A 50 -0.59 21.26 24.17
N GLY A 51 -0.64 20.09 23.54
CA GLY A 51 -1.31 18.90 24.02
C GLY A 51 -2.80 18.91 23.65
N TYR A 52 -3.34 17.73 23.44
CA TYR A 52 -4.75 17.53 23.09
C TYR A 52 -5.70 17.74 24.28
N THR A 53 -5.25 17.39 25.48
CA THR A 53 -6.08 17.32 26.69
C THR A 53 -6.12 18.62 27.49
N CYS A 54 -5.96 19.78 26.86
CA CYS A 54 -6.00 21.08 27.49
C CYS A 54 -7.40 21.49 28.02
N GLN A 55 -8.47 20.87 27.55
CA GLN A 55 -9.85 21.14 27.97
C GLN A 55 -10.20 22.65 27.87
N ASP A 56 -10.83 23.24 28.89
CA ASP A 56 -11.26 24.65 28.90
C ASP A 56 -10.09 25.66 28.86
N LEU A 57 -8.83 25.21 28.97
CA LEU A 57 -7.67 26.08 28.74
C LEU A 57 -7.62 26.59 27.30
N PHE A 58 -8.25 25.89 26.33
CA PHE A 58 -8.39 26.37 24.96
C PHE A 58 -9.16 27.69 24.82
N TRP A 59 -9.87 28.15 25.85
CA TRP A 59 -10.50 29.47 25.90
C TRP A 59 -9.57 30.61 26.36
N GLN A 60 -8.33 30.29 26.77
CA GLN A 60 -7.43 31.29 27.35
C GLN A 60 -6.51 31.87 26.30
N GLU A 61 -6.56 33.17 26.14
CA GLU A 61 -5.68 33.94 25.22
C GLU A 61 -4.19 33.66 25.46
N THR A 62 -3.79 33.43 26.73
CA THR A 62 -2.40 33.08 27.08
C THR A 62 -1.96 31.79 26.39
N LEU A 63 -2.82 30.73 26.36
CA LEU A 63 -2.48 29.49 25.69
C LEU A 63 -2.45 29.68 24.17
N LEU A 64 -3.46 30.35 23.62
CA LEU A 64 -3.59 30.55 22.16
C LEU A 64 -2.48 31.47 21.63
N GLY A 65 -2.13 32.55 22.36
CA GLY A 65 -1.01 33.40 22.05
C GLY A 65 0.33 32.65 22.06
N SER A 66 0.56 31.85 23.13
CA SER A 66 1.76 31.02 23.24
C SER A 66 1.84 30.00 22.12
N ALA A 67 0.74 29.31 21.77
CA ALA A 67 0.74 28.33 20.66
C ALA A 67 1.13 28.98 19.31
N ARG A 68 0.60 30.18 19.04
CA ARG A 68 0.96 30.94 17.84
C ARG A 68 2.42 31.36 17.82
N GLU A 69 2.94 31.88 18.93
CA GLU A 69 4.36 32.29 19.08
C GLU A 69 5.28 31.09 18.90
N GLN A 70 4.93 29.94 19.48
CA GLN A 70 5.75 28.76 19.40
C GLN A 70 5.72 28.12 17.99
N LEU A 71 4.63 28.24 17.24
CA LEU A 71 4.61 27.87 15.82
C LEU A 71 5.59 28.69 14.99
N LEU A 72 5.62 30.04 15.20
CA LEU A 72 6.57 30.93 14.52
C LEU A 72 8.03 30.60 14.89
N ARG A 73 8.26 30.34 16.17
CA ARG A 73 9.56 29.91 16.66
C ARG A 73 10.00 28.58 16.06
N ALA A 74 9.11 27.57 16.02
CA ALA A 74 9.39 26.28 15.41
C ALA A 74 9.78 26.44 13.94
N ALA A 75 9.05 27.27 13.19
CA ALA A 75 9.37 27.53 11.78
C ALA A 75 10.78 28.13 11.64
N GLU A 76 11.12 29.17 12.39
CA GLU A 76 12.44 29.82 12.34
C GLU A 76 13.57 28.86 12.75
N GLU A 77 13.40 28.13 13.86
CA GLU A 77 14.43 27.20 14.33
C GLU A 77 14.61 25.96 13.45
N LEU A 78 13.61 25.58 12.64
CA LEU A 78 13.68 24.45 11.72
C LEU A 78 14.03 24.85 10.28
N LYS A 79 14.44 26.10 10.04
CA LYS A 79 14.75 26.59 8.69
C LYS A 79 15.90 25.83 7.99
N ASP A 80 16.82 25.29 8.76
CA ASP A 80 17.95 24.48 8.30
C ASP A 80 17.64 22.99 8.21
N VAL A 81 16.44 22.57 8.63
CA VAL A 81 15.99 21.17 8.57
C VAL A 81 15.33 20.89 7.22
N PRO A 82 15.94 20.05 6.37
CA PRO A 82 15.38 19.74 5.07
C PRO A 82 14.19 18.79 5.22
N GLY A 83 12.98 19.33 5.21
CA GLY A 83 11.77 18.54 5.35
C GLY A 83 10.49 19.34 5.20
N LEU A 84 9.41 18.67 4.85
CA LEU A 84 8.05 19.15 5.05
C LEU A 84 7.56 18.62 6.39
N ILE A 85 7.30 19.52 7.33
CA ILE A 85 7.02 19.19 8.74
C ILE A 85 5.61 19.63 9.07
N PHE A 86 4.82 18.71 9.64
CA PHE A 86 3.45 18.98 10.09
C PHE A 86 3.37 18.94 11.62
N VAL A 87 2.79 20.00 12.20
CA VAL A 87 2.55 20.12 13.64
C VAL A 87 1.11 20.55 13.90
N GLY A 88 0.48 20.04 14.95
CA GLY A 88 -0.90 20.37 15.33
C GLY A 88 -0.95 21.48 16.38
N LEU A 89 -1.88 22.45 16.23
CA LEU A 89 -2.13 23.51 17.21
C LEU A 89 -3.57 24.05 17.15
N PRO A 90 -4.07 24.67 18.24
CA PRO A 90 -5.29 25.48 18.19
C PRO A 90 -4.99 26.83 17.52
N TYR A 91 -5.87 27.28 16.62
CA TYR A 91 -5.68 28.54 15.91
C TYR A 91 -6.98 29.35 15.82
N VAL A 92 -6.91 30.64 16.24
CA VAL A 92 -8.02 31.57 16.13
C VAL A 92 -8.04 32.21 14.74
N TYR A 93 -9.15 32.03 14.04
CA TYR A 93 -9.38 32.67 12.74
C TYR A 93 -10.79 33.26 12.66
N HIS A 94 -10.92 34.55 12.33
CA HIS A 94 -12.19 35.28 12.30
C HIS A 94 -13.07 35.07 13.55
N GLY A 95 -12.46 35.11 14.73
CA GLY A 95 -13.15 34.99 16.02
C GLY A 95 -13.66 33.58 16.33
N LYS A 96 -13.24 32.58 15.59
CA LYS A 96 -13.51 31.17 15.85
C LYS A 96 -12.22 30.42 16.10
N LEU A 97 -12.27 29.40 16.95
CA LEU A 97 -11.15 28.53 17.25
C LEU A 97 -11.20 27.28 16.36
N TYR A 98 -10.09 26.95 15.73
CA TYR A 98 -9.93 25.79 14.88
C TYR A 98 -8.78 24.90 15.38
N ASN A 99 -8.95 23.60 15.27
CA ASN A 99 -7.88 22.63 15.38
C ASN A 99 -7.20 22.52 14.01
N VAL A 100 -5.93 22.86 13.90
CA VAL A 100 -5.26 22.95 12.60
C VAL A 100 -3.95 22.15 12.55
N ALA A 101 -3.64 21.63 11.36
CA ALA A 101 -2.33 21.14 10.99
C ALA A 101 -1.56 22.24 10.26
N ALA A 102 -0.44 22.69 10.83
CA ALA A 102 0.45 23.64 10.19
C ALA A 102 1.55 22.91 9.42
N ALA A 103 1.75 23.27 8.16
CA ALA A 103 2.84 22.78 7.32
C ALA A 103 4.00 23.75 7.34
N ILE A 104 5.21 23.28 7.68
CA ILE A 104 6.45 24.08 7.79
C ILE A 104 7.47 23.51 6.80
N ASN A 105 8.12 24.40 6.05
CA ASN A 105 9.26 24.06 5.21
C ASN A 105 10.26 25.22 5.15
N GLN A 106 11.54 24.96 5.42
CA GLN A 106 12.64 25.92 5.31
C GLN A 106 12.38 27.28 5.99
N GLY A 107 11.82 27.26 7.20
CA GLY A 107 11.54 28.49 7.96
C GLY A 107 10.21 29.16 7.61
N GLU A 108 9.45 28.61 6.69
CA GLU A 108 8.17 29.18 6.27
C GLU A 108 6.99 28.30 6.72
N ILE A 109 5.91 28.95 7.14
CA ILE A 109 4.62 28.31 7.37
C ILE A 109 3.86 28.34 6.03
N LEU A 110 3.72 27.19 5.40
CA LEU A 110 3.14 27.06 4.06
C LEU A 110 1.62 27.15 4.06
N GLY A 111 0.99 26.76 5.17
CA GLY A 111 -0.47 26.75 5.29
C GLY A 111 -0.94 26.11 6.59
N LEU A 112 -2.19 26.40 6.93
CA LEU A 112 -2.93 25.84 8.05
C LEU A 112 -4.13 25.07 7.51
N VAL A 113 -4.18 23.75 7.73
CA VAL A 113 -5.29 22.89 7.33
C VAL A 113 -6.17 22.65 8.55
N PRO A 114 -7.42 23.13 8.58
CA PRO A 114 -8.31 22.93 9.71
C PRO A 114 -9.01 21.57 9.65
N LYS A 115 -9.26 20.97 10.82
CA LYS A 115 -10.05 19.76 10.99
C LYS A 115 -11.47 19.95 10.50
N GLU A 116 -11.96 19.05 9.66
CA GLU A 116 -13.33 19.11 9.13
C GLU A 116 -14.34 18.49 10.07
N TYR A 117 -14.08 17.27 10.56
CA TYR A 117 -14.99 16.52 11.43
C TYR A 117 -14.53 16.57 12.89
N LEU A 118 -15.42 17.09 13.75
CA LEU A 118 -15.16 17.25 15.17
C LEU A 118 -15.89 16.15 15.95
N PRO A 119 -15.20 15.19 16.56
CA PRO A 119 -15.85 14.19 17.40
C PRO A 119 -16.47 14.86 18.65
N ASN A 120 -17.74 14.56 18.90
CA ASN A 120 -18.48 15.06 20.05
C ASN A 120 -19.44 13.99 20.56
N TYR A 121 -18.88 12.81 20.81
CA TYR A 121 -19.58 11.62 21.29
C TYR A 121 -18.61 10.81 22.16
N GLY A 122 -19.19 9.93 23.02
CA GLY A 122 -18.39 9.15 23.96
C GLY A 122 -17.52 10.04 24.85
N GLU A 123 -16.23 9.82 24.79
CA GLU A 123 -15.18 10.52 25.53
C GLU A 123 -14.71 11.83 24.89
N PHE A 124 -15.19 12.16 23.68
CA PHE A 124 -14.74 13.33 22.92
C PHE A 124 -15.68 14.54 23.09
N TYR A 125 -15.10 15.73 23.29
CA TYR A 125 -15.79 17.00 23.50
C TYR A 125 -15.31 18.13 22.60
N GLU A 126 -14.82 17.82 21.39
CA GLU A 126 -14.15 18.83 20.55
C GLU A 126 -15.07 19.95 20.09
N ALA A 127 -16.35 19.66 19.79
CA ALA A 127 -17.31 20.69 19.41
C ALA A 127 -17.61 21.71 20.53
N ARG A 128 -17.18 21.43 21.78
CA ARG A 128 -17.21 22.44 22.86
C ARG A 128 -16.24 23.59 22.61
N HIS A 129 -15.09 23.30 22.01
CA HIS A 129 -13.99 24.27 21.89
C HIS A 129 -13.79 24.72 20.44
N PHE A 130 -13.83 23.79 19.49
CA PHE A 130 -13.44 24.01 18.11
C PHE A 130 -14.63 24.17 17.16
N SER A 131 -14.40 24.91 16.09
CA SER A 131 -15.31 25.02 14.95
C SER A 131 -14.83 24.12 13.80
N SER A 132 -15.78 23.55 13.04
CA SER A 132 -15.46 22.76 11.84
C SER A 132 -14.77 23.61 10.80
N GLY A 133 -13.72 23.06 10.20
CA GLY A 133 -13.01 23.67 9.07
C GLY A 133 -13.67 23.45 7.72
N LYS A 134 -14.80 22.80 7.67
CA LYS A 134 -15.51 22.51 6.42
C LYS A 134 -15.83 23.77 5.63
N ASN A 135 -15.44 23.78 4.36
CA ASN A 135 -15.55 24.93 3.43
C ASN A 135 -14.78 26.18 3.89
N LEU A 136 -13.85 26.04 4.82
CA LEU A 136 -13.00 27.18 5.22
C LEU A 136 -12.04 27.52 4.08
N TRP A 137 -12.03 28.80 3.72
CA TRP A 137 -11.17 29.37 2.69
C TRP A 137 -10.76 30.78 3.08
N GLY A 138 -9.46 31.00 3.25
CA GLY A 138 -8.95 32.33 3.54
C GLY A 138 -7.46 32.38 3.78
N TYR A 139 -7.00 33.53 4.25
CA TYR A 139 -5.60 33.80 4.56
C TYR A 139 -5.49 34.49 5.90
N THR A 140 -4.41 34.23 6.61
CA THR A 140 -4.05 34.90 7.85
C THR A 140 -2.62 35.46 7.76
N GLU A 141 -2.35 36.48 8.55
CA GLU A 141 -1.00 37.02 8.66
C GLU A 141 -0.23 36.31 9.78
N LEU A 142 0.84 35.62 9.42
CA LEU A 142 1.77 34.93 10.33
C LEU A 142 3.21 35.32 9.96
N GLY A 143 3.96 35.86 10.93
CA GLY A 143 5.35 36.25 10.69
C GLY A 143 5.55 37.28 9.58
N GLY A 144 4.57 38.16 9.36
CA GLY A 144 4.60 39.17 8.28
C GLY A 144 4.28 38.59 6.88
N LYS A 145 3.81 37.35 6.78
CA LYS A 145 3.44 36.68 5.51
C LYS A 145 1.97 36.31 5.49
N GLN A 146 1.37 36.30 4.30
CA GLN A 146 0.03 35.81 4.09
C GLN A 146 0.08 34.27 3.96
N VAL A 147 -0.52 33.57 4.92
CA VAL A 147 -0.55 32.12 5.03
C VAL A 147 -1.98 31.64 4.76
N PRO A 148 -2.21 30.68 3.85
CA PRO A 148 -3.54 30.14 3.62
C PRO A 148 -4.05 29.35 4.83
N VAL A 149 -5.34 29.56 5.15
CA VAL A 149 -6.11 28.79 6.15
C VAL A 149 -7.29 28.19 5.44
N MET A 150 -7.19 26.92 5.04
CA MET A 150 -8.24 26.29 4.25
C MET A 150 -8.16 24.76 4.29
N GLU A 151 -9.31 24.09 4.08
CA GLU A 151 -9.40 22.63 4.04
C GLU A 151 -8.75 22.02 2.80
N LYS A 152 -8.91 22.69 1.65
CA LYS A 152 -8.48 22.19 0.33
C LYS A 152 -7.08 22.72 -0.02
N LEU A 153 -6.07 22.23 0.66
CA LEU A 153 -4.69 22.65 0.52
C LEU A 153 -3.81 21.46 0.12
N LEU A 154 -3.07 21.62 -0.97
CA LEU A 154 -2.09 20.66 -1.46
C LEU A 154 -0.69 21.24 -1.34
N PHE A 155 0.28 20.40 -0.96
CA PHE A 155 1.69 20.75 -0.90
C PHE A 155 2.44 19.95 -1.96
N SER A 156 2.97 20.63 -2.98
CA SER A 156 3.67 19.98 -4.11
C SER A 156 5.17 20.19 -4.02
N CYS A 157 5.95 19.14 -4.13
CA CYS A 157 7.41 19.23 -4.10
C CYS A 157 7.95 19.72 -5.44
N ARG A 158 8.71 20.81 -5.42
CA ARG A 158 9.29 21.40 -6.62
C ARG A 158 10.30 20.48 -7.30
N GLU A 159 11.16 19.84 -6.53
CA GLU A 159 12.25 18.98 -7.01
C GLU A 159 11.80 17.54 -7.31
N MET A 160 10.59 17.17 -6.84
CA MET A 160 9.94 15.88 -7.13
C MET A 160 8.48 16.14 -7.55
N PRO A 161 8.22 16.52 -8.81
CA PRO A 161 6.87 16.92 -9.25
C PRO A 161 5.79 15.83 -9.07
N GLY A 162 6.21 14.57 -8.95
CA GLY A 162 5.29 13.47 -8.62
C GLY A 162 4.88 13.39 -7.14
N LEU A 163 5.48 14.19 -6.25
CA LEU A 163 5.17 14.20 -4.82
C LEU A 163 4.21 15.33 -4.48
N THR A 164 2.98 14.98 -4.11
CA THR A 164 1.97 15.92 -3.60
C THR A 164 1.42 15.40 -2.28
N VAL A 165 1.49 16.23 -1.25
CA VAL A 165 1.07 15.92 0.12
C VAL A 165 -0.20 16.69 0.46
N ALA A 166 -1.13 16.05 1.18
CA ALA A 166 -2.27 16.71 1.80
C ALA A 166 -2.43 16.26 3.25
N ALA A 167 -3.05 17.08 4.08
CA ALA A 167 -3.26 16.80 5.50
C ALA A 167 -4.75 16.65 5.81
N GLU A 168 -5.05 15.74 6.73
CA GLU A 168 -6.33 15.64 7.44
C GLU A 168 -6.05 15.35 8.92
N ILE A 169 -7.05 15.52 9.79
CA ILE A 169 -6.82 15.46 11.24
C ILE A 169 -7.78 14.46 11.89
N CYS A 170 -7.20 13.42 12.48
CA CYS A 170 -7.84 12.44 13.38
C CYS A 170 -9.19 11.93 12.88
N GLU A 171 -10.30 12.45 13.42
CA GLU A 171 -11.68 12.06 13.09
C GLU A 171 -11.99 12.17 11.59
N ASP A 172 -11.29 13.02 10.87
CA ASP A 172 -11.45 13.13 9.41
C ASP A 172 -11.30 11.76 8.72
N LEU A 173 -10.38 10.91 9.19
CA LEU A 173 -10.23 9.55 8.67
C LEU A 173 -11.39 8.61 9.04
N TRP A 174 -11.98 8.81 10.23
CA TRP A 174 -13.05 7.93 10.76
C TRP A 174 -14.41 8.26 10.17
N ALA A 175 -14.56 9.45 9.60
CA ALA A 175 -15.79 9.88 8.94
C ALA A 175 -16.13 8.99 7.73
N ALA A 176 -17.42 8.88 7.41
CA ALA A 176 -17.89 8.09 6.27
C ALA A 176 -17.33 8.57 4.92
N ALA A 177 -17.02 9.86 4.81
CA ALA A 177 -16.39 10.48 3.63
C ALA A 177 -15.17 11.29 4.08
N PRO A 178 -14.01 10.64 4.27
CA PRO A 178 -12.79 11.32 4.69
C PRO A 178 -12.34 12.38 3.67
N PRO A 179 -11.82 13.54 4.11
CA PRO A 179 -11.27 14.56 3.22
C PRO A 179 -10.17 14.03 2.30
N SER A 180 -9.38 13.06 2.78
CA SER A 180 -8.34 12.38 1.98
C SER A 180 -8.85 11.80 0.67
N VAL A 181 -10.13 11.45 0.55
CA VAL A 181 -10.72 11.00 -0.74
C VAL A 181 -10.64 12.12 -1.77
N ALA A 182 -11.15 13.31 -1.43
CA ALA A 182 -11.10 14.47 -2.30
C ALA A 182 -9.66 14.92 -2.56
N HIS A 183 -8.79 14.88 -1.54
CA HIS A 183 -7.38 15.21 -1.65
C HIS A 183 -6.65 14.31 -2.65
N ALA A 184 -6.88 12.99 -2.56
CA ALA A 184 -6.27 12.03 -3.48
C ALA A 184 -6.78 12.20 -4.92
N MET A 185 -8.07 12.46 -5.11
CA MET A 185 -8.65 12.76 -6.42
C MET A 185 -8.15 14.10 -6.99
N ALA A 186 -7.79 15.06 -6.12
CA ALA A 186 -7.12 16.30 -6.52
C ALA A 186 -5.62 16.15 -6.79
N GLY A 187 -5.06 14.93 -6.66
CA GLY A 187 -3.68 14.59 -7.02
C GLY A 187 -2.73 14.34 -5.85
N ALA A 188 -3.19 14.43 -4.58
CA ALA A 188 -2.35 14.04 -3.45
C ALA A 188 -2.05 12.54 -3.47
N ASN A 189 -0.79 12.16 -3.37
CA ASN A 189 -0.35 10.76 -3.26
C ASN A 189 0.33 10.43 -1.94
N VAL A 190 0.47 11.43 -1.08
CA VAL A 190 0.83 11.25 0.32
C VAL A 190 -0.21 11.98 1.17
N ILE A 191 -0.85 11.26 2.06
CA ILE A 191 -1.78 11.81 3.05
C ILE A 191 -1.10 11.75 4.41
N VAL A 192 -1.09 12.86 5.13
CA VAL A 192 -0.66 12.93 6.52
C VAL A 192 -1.88 13.11 7.41
N ASN A 193 -1.95 12.36 8.49
CA ASN A 193 -3.01 12.46 9.48
C ASN A 193 -2.40 12.71 10.86
N LEU A 194 -2.71 13.88 11.41
CA LEU A 194 -2.33 14.27 12.75
C LEU A 194 -3.47 13.86 13.68
N SER A 195 -3.21 12.93 14.59
CA SER A 195 -4.23 12.35 15.44
C SER A 195 -3.94 12.52 16.94
N ALA A 196 -5.01 12.46 17.72
CA ALA A 196 -5.00 12.21 19.15
C ALA A 196 -6.07 11.13 19.44
N SER A 197 -5.82 9.92 18.94
CA SER A 197 -6.72 8.80 19.10
C SER A 197 -6.37 8.05 20.38
N ASP A 198 -7.33 7.98 21.30
CA ASP A 198 -7.24 7.23 22.54
C ASP A 198 -7.23 5.71 22.31
N GLU A 199 -6.95 4.96 23.35
CA GLU A 199 -6.93 3.50 23.30
C GLU A 199 -8.12 2.87 24.05
N THR A 200 -8.82 2.02 23.33
CA THR A 200 -9.78 1.06 23.85
C THR A 200 -9.45 -0.33 23.33
N VAL A 201 -9.95 -1.37 24.02
CA VAL A 201 -9.66 -2.76 23.64
C VAL A 201 -10.11 -3.04 22.20
N GLY A 202 -9.16 -3.44 21.33
CA GLY A 202 -9.42 -3.74 19.93
C GLY A 202 -9.33 -2.54 18.96
N LYS A 203 -9.29 -1.30 19.47
CA LYS A 203 -9.23 -0.10 18.64
C LYS A 203 -7.94 0.00 17.81
N ALA A 204 -6.82 -0.49 18.34
CA ALA A 204 -5.54 -0.51 17.64
C ALA A 204 -5.58 -1.33 16.35
N ASP A 205 -6.22 -2.50 16.38
CA ASP A 205 -6.38 -3.36 15.19
C ASP A 205 -7.31 -2.71 14.17
N TYR A 206 -8.43 -2.14 14.62
CA TYR A 206 -9.36 -1.42 13.75
C TYR A 206 -8.70 -0.21 13.09
N ARG A 207 -7.93 0.59 13.85
CA ARG A 207 -7.16 1.74 13.34
C ARG A 207 -6.16 1.31 12.27
N ARG A 208 -5.43 0.21 12.51
CA ARG A 208 -4.50 -0.35 11.53
C ARG A 208 -5.18 -0.72 10.22
N GLU A 209 -6.31 -1.43 10.30
CA GLU A 209 -7.07 -1.83 9.10
C GLU A 209 -7.69 -0.61 8.39
N LEU A 210 -8.12 0.41 9.12
CA LEU A 210 -8.66 1.63 8.56
C LEU A 210 -7.59 2.41 7.76
N VAL A 211 -6.43 2.67 8.36
CA VAL A 211 -5.29 3.36 7.71
C VAL A 211 -4.81 2.58 6.49
N LYS A 212 -4.64 1.28 6.63
CA LYS A 212 -4.22 0.37 5.55
C LYS A 212 -5.23 0.35 4.40
N SER A 213 -6.52 0.23 4.71
CA SER A 213 -7.59 0.23 3.72
C SER A 213 -7.69 1.57 2.99
N GLN A 214 -7.56 2.69 3.71
CA GLN A 214 -7.58 4.01 3.11
C GLN A 214 -6.40 4.22 2.15
N SER A 215 -5.18 3.81 2.54
CA SER A 215 -4.01 3.88 1.66
C SER A 215 -4.16 3.04 0.39
N ALA A 216 -4.78 1.86 0.49
CA ALA A 216 -5.07 0.98 -0.64
C ALA A 216 -6.09 1.59 -1.60
N ARG A 217 -7.23 2.04 -1.05
CA ARG A 217 -8.32 2.61 -1.85
C ARG A 217 -7.90 3.87 -2.59
N LEU A 218 -7.05 4.69 -1.99
CA LEU A 218 -6.59 5.95 -2.55
C LEU A 218 -5.27 5.83 -3.33
N LEU A 219 -4.69 4.63 -3.42
CA LEU A 219 -3.40 4.40 -4.07
C LEU A 219 -2.37 5.45 -3.62
N CYS A 220 -2.22 5.59 -2.31
CA CYS A 220 -1.37 6.61 -1.69
C CYS A 220 -0.50 6.03 -0.58
N ALA A 221 0.51 6.81 -0.18
CA ALA A 221 1.11 6.65 1.12
C ALA A 221 0.25 7.38 2.17
N TYR A 222 0.05 6.76 3.32
CA TYR A 222 -0.71 7.31 4.44
C TYR A 222 0.16 7.30 5.69
N ILE A 223 0.43 8.49 6.24
CA ILE A 223 1.28 8.69 7.41
C ILE A 223 0.38 9.13 8.57
N TYR A 224 0.22 8.27 9.55
CA TYR A 224 -0.64 8.49 10.71
C TYR A 224 0.23 8.70 11.95
N ALA A 225 0.20 9.90 12.52
CA ALA A 225 0.87 10.25 13.77
C ALA A 225 -0.17 10.49 14.86
N THR A 226 -0.08 9.81 16.00
CA THR A 226 -1.06 9.97 17.08
C THR A 226 -0.41 10.32 18.41
N ALA A 227 -1.16 10.98 19.30
CA ALA A 227 -0.72 11.32 20.64
C ALA A 227 -0.25 10.08 21.41
N GLY A 228 0.73 10.27 22.27
CA GLY A 228 1.32 9.25 23.10
C GLY A 228 1.40 9.66 24.56
N TYR A 229 2.51 9.34 25.20
CA TYR A 229 2.75 9.64 26.59
C TYR A 229 2.79 11.15 26.86
N GLY A 230 2.31 11.57 28.04
CA GLY A 230 2.34 12.95 28.51
C GLY A 230 1.01 13.68 28.50
N GLU A 231 0.05 13.22 27.73
CA GLU A 231 -1.34 13.72 27.78
C GLU A 231 -2.02 13.41 29.11
N SER A 232 -3.04 14.20 29.48
CA SER A 232 -3.84 13.92 30.69
C SER A 232 -4.60 12.59 30.53
N THR A 233 -4.64 11.81 31.60
CA THR A 233 -5.33 10.51 31.65
C THR A 233 -6.64 10.58 32.43
N GLN A 234 -7.30 11.72 32.47
CA GLN A 234 -8.57 11.87 33.17
C GLN A 234 -9.62 10.87 32.61
N ASP A 235 -9.89 10.94 31.31
CA ASP A 235 -10.87 10.10 30.63
C ASP A 235 -10.22 9.23 29.52
N LEU A 236 -9.01 9.54 29.10
CA LEU A 236 -8.37 9.01 27.91
C LEU A 236 -6.97 8.47 28.22
N VAL A 237 -6.56 7.44 27.47
CA VAL A 237 -5.17 6.98 27.44
C VAL A 237 -4.73 6.92 25.98
N PHE A 238 -3.54 7.45 25.66
CA PHE A 238 -3.01 7.50 24.32
C PHE A 238 -1.85 6.53 24.14
N GLY A 239 -1.90 5.75 23.06
CA GLY A 239 -0.96 4.66 22.83
C GLY A 239 0.26 5.01 21.98
N GLY A 240 0.22 6.09 21.21
CA GLY A 240 1.31 6.43 20.29
C GLY A 240 1.48 5.43 19.13
N GLN A 241 0.41 4.76 18.68
CA GLN A 241 0.45 3.84 17.55
C GLN A 241 0.62 4.60 16.23
N HIS A 242 1.84 4.99 15.89
CA HIS A 242 2.12 5.58 14.60
C HIS A 242 2.11 4.52 13.50
N LEU A 243 1.55 4.87 12.34
CA LEU A 243 1.44 3.97 11.19
C LEU A 243 1.91 4.66 9.92
N ILE A 244 2.72 3.97 9.13
CA ILE A 244 3.03 4.38 7.76
C ILE A 244 2.62 3.25 6.84
N CYS A 245 1.61 3.52 6.01
CA CYS A 245 1.09 2.58 5.03
C CYS A 245 1.33 3.09 3.61
N GLU A 246 1.48 2.19 2.65
CA GLU A 246 1.61 2.50 1.23
C GLU A 246 0.82 1.48 0.42
N ASN A 247 -0.15 1.96 -0.35
CA ASN A 247 -0.97 1.11 -1.23
C ASN A 247 -1.45 -0.20 -0.55
N GLY A 248 -1.98 -0.08 0.68
CA GLY A 248 -2.52 -1.22 1.43
C GLY A 248 -1.50 -2.08 2.17
N VAL A 249 -0.23 -1.69 2.17
CA VAL A 249 0.83 -2.37 2.92
C VAL A 249 1.27 -1.53 4.11
N VAL A 250 1.29 -2.09 5.30
CA VAL A 250 1.89 -1.45 6.47
C VAL A 250 3.41 -1.54 6.33
N LEU A 251 4.06 -0.41 6.07
CA LEU A 251 5.52 -0.35 5.95
C LEU A 251 6.18 -0.29 7.33
N LYS A 252 5.56 0.44 8.27
CA LYS A 252 6.04 0.56 9.65
C LYS A 252 4.89 0.88 10.58
N GLU A 253 4.94 0.26 11.74
CA GLU A 253 4.09 0.53 12.89
C GLU A 253 4.97 0.72 14.12
N ALA A 254 4.71 1.76 14.90
CA ALA A 254 5.37 1.98 16.19
C ALA A 254 4.72 1.10 17.26
N GLU A 255 5.53 0.59 18.17
CA GLU A 255 5.05 -0.14 19.34
C GLU A 255 4.29 0.81 20.28
N MET A 256 3.10 0.39 20.67
CA MET A 256 2.25 1.20 21.57
C MET A 256 2.89 1.40 22.94
N PHE A 257 2.61 2.55 23.54
CA PHE A 257 3.04 2.96 24.88
C PHE A 257 4.57 3.10 25.06
N GLN A 258 5.32 3.23 23.94
CA GLN A 258 6.77 3.33 23.95
C GLN A 258 7.30 4.69 23.44
N ASN A 259 6.45 5.62 23.01
CA ASN A 259 6.84 6.90 22.36
C ASN A 259 7.91 6.75 21.26
N GLN A 260 7.86 5.64 20.53
CA GLN A 260 8.75 5.39 19.39
C GLN A 260 8.26 6.12 18.15
N SER A 261 9.18 6.48 17.25
CA SER A 261 8.81 6.94 15.91
C SER A 261 8.58 5.76 14.96
N ALA A 262 7.65 5.92 14.01
CA ALA A 262 7.57 5.09 12.83
C ALA A 262 8.30 5.80 11.68
N GLU A 263 9.26 5.12 11.06
CA GLU A 263 10.03 5.64 9.93
C GLU A 263 9.99 4.65 8.78
N ALA A 264 9.68 5.10 7.56
CA ALA A 264 9.65 4.24 6.38
C ALA A 264 10.03 5.01 5.11
N VAL A 265 10.57 4.29 4.13
CA VAL A 265 10.85 4.81 2.80
C VAL A 265 9.65 4.55 1.89
N LEU A 266 9.08 5.61 1.35
CA LEU A 266 7.95 5.60 0.40
C LEU A 266 8.48 5.52 -1.03
N ASP A 267 7.73 4.85 -1.91
CA ASP A 267 7.99 4.77 -3.35
C ASP A 267 6.92 5.55 -4.13
N ILE A 268 7.20 6.82 -4.38
CA ILE A 268 6.27 7.74 -5.06
C ILE A 268 6.08 7.37 -6.53
N ASN A 269 7.11 6.85 -7.19
CA ASN A 269 7.02 6.42 -8.58
C ASN A 269 6.08 5.22 -8.73
N ARG A 270 6.16 4.25 -7.83
CA ARG A 270 5.26 3.11 -7.79
C ARG A 270 3.80 3.53 -7.60
N LEU A 271 3.53 4.45 -6.67
CA LEU A 271 2.17 4.97 -6.46
C LEU A 271 1.61 5.62 -7.74
N SER A 272 2.42 6.42 -8.42
CA SER A 272 2.06 7.05 -9.69
C SER A 272 1.84 6.03 -10.81
N GLU A 273 2.64 4.95 -10.83
CA GLU A 273 2.49 3.86 -11.78
C GLU A 273 1.19 3.07 -11.56
N GLU A 274 0.89 2.71 -10.30
CA GLU A 274 -0.35 2.01 -9.95
C GLU A 274 -1.59 2.83 -10.32
N ARG A 275 -1.59 4.14 -10.07
CA ARG A 275 -2.68 5.04 -10.48
C ARG A 275 -2.87 5.04 -12.00
N ARG A 276 -1.79 5.04 -12.80
CA ARG A 276 -1.86 4.99 -14.26
C ARG A 276 -2.39 3.65 -14.80
N ARG A 277 -2.15 2.56 -14.09
CA ARG A 277 -2.60 1.20 -14.49
C ARG A 277 -4.10 1.00 -14.28
N ILE A 278 -4.69 1.67 -13.29
CA ILE A 278 -6.09 1.46 -12.91
C ILE A 278 -6.97 2.38 -13.75
N SER A 279 -7.71 1.83 -14.71
CA SER A 279 -8.56 2.56 -15.63
C SER A 279 -9.72 3.33 -14.96
N THR A 280 -10.08 2.97 -13.74
CA THR A 280 -11.11 3.65 -12.94
C THR A 280 -10.53 4.77 -12.07
N TRP A 281 -9.22 4.97 -12.07
CA TRP A 281 -8.59 6.09 -11.41
C TRP A 281 -8.60 7.30 -12.34
N HIS A 282 -9.27 8.37 -11.92
CA HIS A 282 -9.27 9.64 -12.63
C HIS A 282 -8.99 10.75 -11.63
N GLU A 283 -7.96 11.55 -11.89
CA GLU A 283 -7.78 12.78 -11.13
C GLU A 283 -8.89 13.76 -11.52
N GLU A 284 -9.60 14.27 -10.53
CA GLU A 284 -10.59 15.31 -10.72
C GLU A 284 -9.90 16.65 -10.93
N LYS A 285 -10.65 17.61 -11.51
CA LYS A 285 -10.18 18.97 -11.54
C LYS A 285 -9.95 19.47 -10.12
N ARG A 286 -8.83 20.15 -9.89
CA ARG A 286 -8.46 20.75 -8.59
C ARG A 286 -9.32 21.98 -8.26
N GLU A 287 -10.61 21.95 -8.56
CA GLU A 287 -11.53 23.06 -8.27
C GLU A 287 -11.61 23.29 -6.75
N GLY A 288 -11.36 24.53 -6.34
CA GLY A 288 -11.33 24.92 -4.93
C GLY A 288 -10.08 24.48 -4.19
N TYR A 289 -9.09 23.84 -4.82
CA TYR A 289 -7.80 23.55 -4.21
C TYR A 289 -6.79 24.66 -4.48
N LEU A 290 -6.05 25.01 -3.43
CA LEU A 290 -4.82 25.79 -3.56
C LEU A 290 -3.63 24.82 -3.47
N THR A 291 -2.69 24.93 -4.39
CA THR A 291 -1.42 24.20 -4.33
C THR A 291 -0.30 25.15 -3.90
N VAL A 292 0.36 24.81 -2.82
CA VAL A 292 1.55 25.52 -2.31
C VAL A 292 2.78 24.68 -2.59
N GLU A 293 3.80 25.26 -3.18
CA GLU A 293 5.05 24.56 -3.46
C GLU A 293 5.96 24.55 -2.23
N PHE A 294 6.67 23.45 -2.06
CA PHE A 294 7.76 23.33 -1.09
C PHE A 294 9.01 22.75 -1.76
N SER A 295 10.15 22.93 -1.14
CA SER A 295 11.44 22.49 -1.68
C SER A 295 12.12 21.48 -0.76
N LEU A 296 12.74 20.48 -1.37
CA LEU A 296 13.58 19.50 -0.69
C LEU A 296 14.91 19.35 -1.42
N PRO A 297 16.03 19.07 -0.72
CA PRO A 297 17.30 18.80 -1.38
C PRO A 297 17.20 17.52 -2.20
N VAL A 298 17.75 17.54 -3.41
CA VAL A 298 17.85 16.33 -4.25
C VAL A 298 19.00 15.48 -3.74
N GLU A 299 18.69 14.55 -2.89
CA GLU A 299 19.63 13.62 -2.27
C GLU A 299 19.29 12.18 -2.60
N GLU A 300 20.28 11.30 -2.54
CA GLU A 300 20.04 9.86 -2.59
C GLU A 300 19.36 9.42 -1.28
N THR A 301 18.24 8.71 -1.39
CA THR A 301 17.55 8.13 -0.24
C THR A 301 18.15 6.76 0.05
N LYS A 302 18.67 6.57 1.27
CA LYS A 302 19.09 5.24 1.70
C LYS A 302 17.89 4.30 1.69
N LEU A 303 17.96 3.26 0.86
CA LEU A 303 16.88 2.30 0.71
C LEU A 303 16.89 1.31 1.89
N GLU A 304 16.14 1.64 2.93
CA GLU A 304 15.92 0.78 4.12
C GLU A 304 14.63 -0.04 4.00
N ARG A 305 13.97 0.05 2.85
CA ARG A 305 12.72 -0.64 2.54
C ARG A 305 12.99 -2.12 2.33
N PHE A 306 12.19 -2.99 2.96
CA PHE A 306 12.18 -4.41 2.63
C PHE A 306 11.64 -4.60 1.20
N ILE A 307 12.42 -5.27 0.38
CA ILE A 307 12.04 -5.71 -0.96
C ILE A 307 12.03 -7.23 -0.92
N ASP A 308 10.85 -7.82 -1.07
CA ASP A 308 10.69 -9.27 -1.05
C ASP A 308 11.40 -9.89 -2.27
N PRO A 309 12.43 -10.73 -2.07
CA PRO A 309 13.11 -11.43 -3.17
C PRO A 309 12.23 -12.51 -3.80
N ASN A 310 11.18 -12.96 -3.11
CA ASN A 310 10.27 -14.00 -3.56
C ASN A 310 8.78 -13.55 -3.47
N PRO A 311 8.37 -12.48 -4.16
CA PRO A 311 7.07 -11.83 -3.94
C PRO A 311 5.85 -12.72 -4.22
N PHE A 312 6.06 -13.85 -4.90
CA PHE A 312 5.00 -14.82 -5.23
C PHE A 312 4.90 -15.98 -4.24
N VAL A 313 5.90 -16.15 -3.35
CA VAL A 313 5.97 -17.29 -2.43
C VAL A 313 5.88 -16.80 -0.99
N PRO A 314 4.76 -17.02 -0.28
CA PRO A 314 4.64 -16.62 1.12
C PRO A 314 5.67 -17.33 2.01
N ASP A 315 6.21 -16.60 2.97
CA ASP A 315 7.21 -17.12 3.92
C ASP A 315 6.62 -18.17 4.86
N SER A 316 5.40 -17.95 5.35
CA SER A 316 4.76 -18.90 6.25
C SER A 316 4.17 -20.09 5.50
N ARG A 317 4.34 -21.31 6.05
CA ARG A 317 3.79 -22.53 5.49
C ARG A 317 2.26 -22.46 5.37
N GLY A 318 1.57 -21.95 6.39
CA GLY A 318 0.12 -21.85 6.39
C GLY A 318 -0.42 -20.93 5.29
N GLU A 319 0.20 -19.77 5.08
CA GLU A 319 -0.17 -18.86 3.99
C GLU A 319 0.17 -19.44 2.61
N ARG A 320 1.29 -20.12 2.50
CA ARG A 320 1.68 -20.83 1.27
C ARG A 320 0.68 -21.93 0.92
N ASP A 321 0.30 -22.76 1.88
CA ASP A 321 -0.69 -23.81 1.67
C ASP A 321 -2.05 -23.23 1.27
N LYS A 322 -2.49 -22.15 1.92
CA LYS A 322 -3.72 -21.41 1.56
C LYS A 322 -3.64 -20.88 0.13
N ARG A 323 -2.55 -20.22 -0.24
CA ARG A 323 -2.35 -19.65 -1.59
C ARG A 323 -2.29 -20.75 -2.66
N CYS A 324 -1.57 -21.84 -2.41
CA CYS A 324 -1.51 -22.96 -3.34
C CYS A 324 -2.88 -23.60 -3.57
N ASN A 325 -3.67 -23.81 -2.51
CA ASN A 325 -5.02 -24.32 -2.63
C ASN A 325 -5.94 -23.36 -3.40
N GLU A 326 -5.83 -22.06 -3.18
CA GLU A 326 -6.60 -21.05 -3.90
C GLU A 326 -6.26 -21.03 -5.39
N ILE A 327 -4.97 -21.06 -5.75
CA ILE A 327 -4.50 -21.13 -7.14
C ILE A 327 -5.04 -22.39 -7.82
N LEU A 328 -4.94 -23.55 -7.17
CA LEU A 328 -5.42 -24.82 -7.69
C LEU A 328 -6.95 -24.79 -7.90
N MET A 329 -7.70 -24.22 -6.94
CA MET A 329 -9.17 -24.13 -7.03
C MET A 329 -9.62 -23.19 -8.16
N ILE A 330 -9.00 -22.02 -8.31
CA ILE A 330 -9.33 -21.07 -9.38
C ILE A 330 -9.19 -21.74 -10.75
N GLN A 331 -8.07 -22.42 -11.00
CA GLN A 331 -7.83 -23.13 -12.27
C GLN A 331 -8.77 -24.32 -12.45
N ALA A 332 -8.95 -25.14 -11.41
CA ALA A 332 -9.82 -26.31 -11.47
C ALA A 332 -11.29 -25.94 -11.73
N MET A 333 -11.78 -24.84 -11.14
CA MET A 333 -13.15 -24.36 -11.39
C MET A 333 -13.32 -23.86 -12.82
N GLY A 334 -12.32 -23.23 -13.42
CA GLY A 334 -12.32 -22.84 -14.82
C GLY A 334 -12.44 -24.04 -15.74
N LEU A 335 -11.61 -25.07 -15.53
CA LEU A 335 -11.66 -26.32 -16.31
C LEU A 335 -12.97 -27.09 -16.07
N LYS A 336 -13.40 -27.21 -14.80
CA LYS A 336 -14.69 -27.82 -14.44
C LYS A 336 -15.84 -27.24 -15.27
N LYS A 337 -15.95 -25.91 -15.33
CA LYS A 337 -16.99 -25.22 -16.09
C LYS A 337 -16.93 -25.53 -17.58
N ARG A 338 -15.73 -25.64 -18.15
CA ARG A 338 -15.55 -26.03 -19.57
C ARG A 338 -16.05 -27.45 -19.84
N LEU A 339 -15.63 -28.43 -19.02
CA LEU A 339 -16.06 -29.84 -19.14
C LEU A 339 -17.58 -29.98 -19.00
N GLU A 340 -18.20 -29.28 -18.03
CA GLU A 340 -19.65 -29.25 -17.88
C GLU A 340 -20.35 -28.69 -19.13
N HIS A 341 -19.89 -27.57 -19.65
CA HIS A 341 -20.50 -26.89 -20.78
C HIS A 341 -20.39 -27.67 -22.06
N THR A 342 -19.25 -28.30 -22.31
CA THR A 342 -19.01 -29.13 -23.53
C THR A 342 -19.53 -30.56 -23.39
N HIS A 343 -19.99 -30.94 -22.19
CA HIS A 343 -20.38 -32.29 -21.84
C HIS A 343 -19.29 -33.36 -22.03
N CYS A 344 -18.01 -32.91 -22.08
CA CYS A 344 -16.86 -33.81 -22.19
C CYS A 344 -16.70 -34.65 -20.94
N LYS A 345 -16.53 -35.97 -21.14
CA LYS A 345 -16.31 -36.95 -20.07
C LYS A 345 -14.85 -37.34 -19.91
N ARG A 346 -13.98 -36.84 -20.78
CA ARG A 346 -12.57 -37.18 -20.84
C ARG A 346 -11.75 -35.92 -21.03
N ALA A 347 -10.53 -35.91 -20.47
CA ALA A 347 -9.54 -34.87 -20.72
C ALA A 347 -8.23 -35.53 -21.17
N VAL A 348 -7.59 -34.91 -22.15
CA VAL A 348 -6.29 -35.39 -22.69
C VAL A 348 -5.27 -34.25 -22.51
N LEU A 349 -4.12 -34.57 -21.94
CA LEU A 349 -3.04 -33.61 -21.77
C LEU A 349 -1.67 -34.25 -21.95
N GLY A 350 -0.73 -33.47 -22.44
CA GLY A 350 0.68 -33.85 -22.51
C GLY A 350 1.37 -33.77 -21.16
N ILE A 351 2.11 -34.79 -20.78
CA ILE A 351 2.90 -34.81 -19.55
C ILE A 351 4.37 -34.96 -19.87
N SER A 352 5.16 -33.92 -19.64
CA SER A 352 6.61 -33.92 -19.87
C SER A 352 7.41 -34.22 -18.60
N GLY A 353 6.79 -34.15 -17.42
CA GLY A 353 7.45 -34.22 -16.12
C GLY A 353 8.08 -32.88 -15.69
N GLY A 354 7.88 -31.79 -16.44
CA GLY A 354 8.17 -30.42 -16.03
C GLY A 354 7.05 -29.84 -15.17
N LEU A 355 7.33 -28.67 -14.55
CA LEU A 355 6.39 -28.04 -13.60
C LEU A 355 5.04 -27.69 -14.21
N ASP A 356 5.01 -27.14 -15.42
CA ASP A 356 3.78 -26.68 -16.07
C ASP A 356 2.82 -27.86 -16.35
N SER A 357 3.34 -28.92 -16.94
CA SER A 357 2.55 -30.12 -17.23
C SER A 357 2.11 -30.86 -15.94
N THR A 358 2.93 -30.82 -14.90
CA THR A 358 2.60 -31.31 -13.56
C THR A 358 1.42 -30.54 -12.97
N LEU A 359 1.47 -29.21 -13.00
CA LEU A 359 0.37 -28.36 -12.52
C LEU A 359 -0.90 -28.60 -13.33
N ALA A 360 -0.80 -28.70 -14.66
CA ALA A 360 -1.95 -28.98 -15.54
C ALA A 360 -2.62 -30.30 -15.16
N LEU A 361 -1.86 -31.36 -14.89
CA LEU A 361 -2.40 -32.67 -14.48
C LEU A 361 -3.07 -32.59 -13.09
N LEU A 362 -2.49 -31.86 -12.13
CA LEU A 362 -3.07 -31.64 -10.79
C LEU A 362 -4.39 -30.85 -10.88
N VAL A 363 -4.43 -29.78 -11.69
CA VAL A 363 -5.65 -29.00 -11.96
C VAL A 363 -6.73 -29.87 -12.57
N THR A 364 -6.36 -30.70 -13.55
CA THR A 364 -7.29 -31.61 -14.22
C THR A 364 -7.86 -32.66 -13.25
N ALA A 365 -7.01 -33.28 -12.44
CA ALA A 365 -7.43 -34.23 -11.41
C ALA A 365 -8.42 -33.58 -10.42
N ARG A 366 -8.11 -32.36 -9.97
CA ARG A 366 -8.98 -31.61 -9.07
C ARG A 366 -10.32 -31.25 -9.70
N ALA A 367 -10.35 -30.90 -10.98
CA ALA A 367 -11.58 -30.58 -11.70
C ALA A 367 -12.46 -31.84 -11.82
N PHE A 368 -11.86 -33.01 -12.10
CA PHE A 368 -12.58 -34.30 -12.17
C PHE A 368 -13.13 -34.70 -10.80
N ASP A 369 -12.38 -34.57 -9.73
CA ASP A 369 -12.87 -34.78 -8.35
C ASP A 369 -14.11 -33.92 -8.05
N LEU A 370 -14.08 -32.64 -8.42
CA LEU A 370 -15.18 -31.69 -8.22
C LEU A 370 -16.41 -32.02 -9.08
N LEU A 371 -16.24 -32.75 -10.17
CA LEU A 371 -17.31 -33.23 -11.04
C LEU A 371 -17.85 -34.61 -10.63
N GLY A 372 -17.21 -35.27 -9.65
CA GLY A 372 -17.51 -36.67 -9.31
C GLY A 372 -17.16 -37.66 -10.44
N MET A 373 -16.21 -37.28 -11.30
CA MET A 373 -15.75 -38.11 -12.41
C MET A 373 -14.48 -38.88 -12.00
N GLY A 374 -14.38 -40.13 -12.49
CA GLY A 374 -13.21 -40.96 -12.23
C GLY A 374 -11.96 -40.39 -12.91
N ARG A 375 -10.84 -40.40 -12.21
CA ARG A 375 -9.55 -39.87 -12.73
C ARG A 375 -8.97 -40.76 -13.85
N GLU A 376 -9.42 -41.99 -14.00
CA GLU A 376 -9.11 -42.90 -15.12
C GLU A 376 -9.58 -42.35 -16.48
N HIS A 377 -10.48 -41.37 -16.49
CA HIS A 377 -10.91 -40.65 -17.69
C HIS A 377 -9.99 -39.49 -18.07
N ILE A 378 -8.91 -39.25 -17.30
CA ILE A 378 -7.83 -38.32 -17.63
C ILE A 378 -6.74 -39.11 -18.35
N THR A 379 -6.48 -38.78 -19.61
CA THR A 379 -5.41 -39.42 -20.39
C THR A 379 -4.20 -38.48 -20.39
N ALA A 380 -3.15 -38.83 -19.65
CA ALA A 380 -1.88 -38.14 -19.65
C ALA A 380 -0.94 -38.80 -20.68
N VAL A 381 -0.59 -38.06 -21.72
CA VAL A 381 0.21 -38.54 -22.83
C VAL A 381 1.67 -38.11 -22.67
N THR A 382 2.58 -39.05 -22.50
CA THR A 382 4.01 -38.81 -22.59
C THR A 382 4.52 -39.07 -24.00
N MET A 383 5.31 -38.15 -24.53
CA MET A 383 5.77 -38.20 -25.92
C MET A 383 7.30 -38.00 -25.95
N PRO A 384 8.06 -39.07 -25.64
CA PRO A 384 9.50 -39.00 -25.68
C PRO A 384 9.99 -38.66 -27.09
N CYS A 385 10.97 -37.75 -27.19
CA CYS A 385 11.66 -37.37 -28.39
C CYS A 385 13.15 -37.08 -28.04
N PHE A 386 13.89 -36.45 -28.92
CA PHE A 386 15.35 -36.28 -28.81
C PHE A 386 15.87 -35.61 -27.56
N GLY A 387 15.09 -34.69 -26.93
CA GLY A 387 15.49 -33.95 -25.72
C GLY A 387 14.92 -34.49 -24.40
N THR A 388 14.26 -35.66 -24.38
CA THR A 388 13.64 -36.19 -23.17
C THR A 388 14.69 -36.85 -22.28
N THR A 389 14.78 -36.42 -20.99
CA THR A 389 15.69 -37.03 -20.01
C THR A 389 14.98 -38.15 -19.24
N ASP A 390 15.72 -39.17 -18.77
CA ASP A 390 15.15 -40.29 -17.99
C ASP A 390 14.46 -39.81 -16.72
N ARG A 391 14.97 -38.75 -16.06
CA ARG A 391 14.38 -38.19 -14.87
C ARG A 391 13.00 -37.58 -15.12
N THR A 392 12.86 -36.77 -16.14
CA THR A 392 11.57 -36.11 -16.46
C THR A 392 10.55 -37.12 -16.92
N TYR A 393 10.95 -38.09 -17.71
CA TYR A 393 10.11 -39.21 -18.14
C TYR A 393 9.59 -40.04 -16.94
N THR A 394 10.50 -40.43 -16.04
CA THR A 394 10.12 -41.21 -14.84
C THR A 394 9.16 -40.42 -13.97
N ASN A 395 9.40 -39.12 -13.74
CA ASN A 395 8.51 -38.26 -12.99
C ASN A 395 7.10 -38.17 -13.58
N ALA A 396 7.00 -38.03 -14.92
CA ALA A 396 5.72 -37.99 -15.62
C ALA A 396 4.93 -39.27 -15.42
N CYS A 397 5.56 -40.41 -15.62
CA CYS A 397 4.95 -41.72 -15.48
C CYS A 397 4.51 -41.99 -14.03
N GLU A 398 5.36 -41.72 -13.06
CA GLU A 398 5.06 -41.97 -11.65
C GLU A 398 3.94 -41.06 -11.14
N LEU A 399 3.95 -39.76 -11.46
CA LEU A 399 2.91 -38.83 -11.08
C LEU A 399 1.54 -39.25 -11.64
N THR A 400 1.49 -39.59 -12.92
CA THR A 400 0.25 -40.02 -13.58
C THR A 400 -0.35 -41.23 -12.89
N ARG A 401 0.46 -42.24 -12.61
CA ARG A 401 0.01 -43.46 -11.90
C ARG A 401 -0.47 -43.18 -10.49
N ARG A 402 0.28 -42.37 -9.72
CA ARG A 402 -0.10 -41.98 -8.34
C ARG A 402 -1.40 -41.22 -8.27
N LEU A 403 -1.72 -40.43 -9.29
CA LEU A 403 -3.00 -39.72 -9.38
C LEU A 403 -4.16 -40.57 -9.82
N GLY A 404 -3.91 -41.78 -10.31
CA GLY A 404 -4.95 -42.69 -10.86
C GLY A 404 -5.42 -42.30 -12.27
N ALA A 405 -4.64 -41.49 -12.98
CA ALA A 405 -4.89 -41.11 -14.36
C ALA A 405 -4.36 -42.18 -15.34
N THR A 406 -4.93 -42.24 -16.53
CA THR A 406 -4.48 -43.16 -17.59
C THR A 406 -3.23 -42.63 -18.26
N LEU A 407 -2.14 -43.39 -18.20
CA LEU A 407 -0.88 -43.05 -18.87
C LEU A 407 -0.91 -43.64 -20.30
N MET A 408 -0.60 -42.79 -21.29
CA MET A 408 -0.37 -43.19 -22.67
C MET A 408 1.03 -42.70 -23.11
N GLU A 409 1.74 -43.57 -23.81
CA GLU A 409 3.04 -43.25 -24.40
C GLU A 409 2.95 -43.25 -25.91
N VAL A 410 3.46 -42.19 -26.57
CA VAL A 410 3.49 -42.06 -28.02
C VAL A 410 4.91 -41.64 -28.45
N ASP A 411 5.60 -42.52 -29.16
CA ASP A 411 6.90 -42.18 -29.78
C ASP A 411 6.67 -41.35 -31.04
N ILE A 412 7.01 -40.07 -30.97
CA ILE A 412 6.85 -39.09 -32.07
C ILE A 412 8.09 -38.95 -32.96
N LYS A 413 9.20 -39.66 -32.69
CA LYS A 413 10.45 -39.49 -33.40
C LYS A 413 10.33 -39.68 -34.93
N LYS A 414 9.60 -40.72 -35.33
CA LYS A 414 9.40 -41.01 -36.75
C LYS A 414 8.64 -39.92 -37.50
N ALA A 415 7.59 -39.37 -36.87
CA ALA A 415 6.81 -38.29 -37.45
C ALA A 415 7.63 -37.01 -37.58
N VAL A 416 8.42 -36.66 -36.55
CA VAL A 416 9.29 -35.48 -36.56
C VAL A 416 10.42 -35.65 -37.64
N LEU A 417 11.03 -36.82 -37.75
CA LEU A 417 12.06 -37.06 -38.79
C LEU A 417 11.45 -36.98 -40.19
N GLN A 418 10.24 -37.51 -40.39
CA GLN A 418 9.57 -37.36 -41.68
C GLN A 418 9.31 -35.89 -42.02
N HIS A 419 8.82 -35.14 -41.04
CA HIS A 419 8.59 -33.72 -41.20
C HIS A 419 9.89 -32.93 -41.54
N PHE A 420 11.02 -33.26 -40.88
CA PHE A 420 12.32 -32.69 -41.24
C PHE A 420 12.72 -32.99 -42.70
N SER A 421 12.51 -34.24 -43.11
CA SER A 421 12.76 -34.64 -44.51
C SER A 421 11.88 -33.86 -45.50
N ASP A 422 10.60 -33.70 -45.21
CA ASP A 422 9.65 -33.00 -46.08
C ASP A 422 9.94 -31.53 -46.27
N ILE A 423 10.51 -30.87 -45.25
CA ILE A 423 10.90 -29.46 -45.31
C ILE A 423 12.37 -29.20 -45.63
N GLY A 424 13.16 -30.27 -45.83
CA GLY A 424 14.59 -30.20 -46.12
C GLY A 424 15.45 -29.72 -44.94
N HIS A 425 15.01 -29.95 -43.70
CA HIS A 425 15.78 -29.62 -42.50
C HIS A 425 16.71 -30.77 -42.11
N ASP A 426 17.97 -30.42 -41.78
CA ASP A 426 18.96 -31.41 -41.30
C ASP A 426 18.69 -31.75 -39.81
N GLU A 427 18.43 -33.03 -39.52
CA GLU A 427 18.16 -33.53 -38.16
C GLU A 427 19.28 -33.25 -37.14
N ASN A 428 20.50 -32.97 -37.62
CA ASN A 428 21.64 -32.65 -36.76
C ASN A 428 21.76 -31.16 -36.44
N VAL A 429 20.93 -30.30 -37.05
CA VAL A 429 20.89 -28.86 -36.76
C VAL A 429 19.82 -28.58 -35.69
N HIS A 430 20.29 -28.35 -34.48
CA HIS A 430 19.43 -28.11 -33.30
C HIS A 430 19.09 -26.61 -33.16
N ASP A 431 18.29 -26.12 -34.07
CA ASP A 431 17.80 -24.73 -34.13
C ASP A 431 16.33 -24.59 -33.69
N VAL A 432 15.76 -23.41 -33.90
CA VAL A 432 14.35 -23.12 -33.63
C VAL A 432 13.40 -24.05 -34.41
N THR A 433 13.78 -24.47 -35.62
CA THR A 433 12.96 -25.40 -36.43
C THR A 433 12.92 -26.77 -35.79
N TYR A 434 14.06 -27.26 -35.33
CA TYR A 434 14.20 -28.52 -34.60
C TYR A 434 13.30 -28.57 -33.34
N GLU A 435 13.36 -27.55 -32.51
CA GLU A 435 12.58 -27.46 -31.27
C GLU A 435 11.07 -27.35 -31.56
N ASN A 436 10.70 -26.42 -32.45
CA ASN A 436 9.29 -26.14 -32.73
C ASN A 436 8.57 -27.27 -33.46
N SER A 437 9.26 -28.03 -34.31
CA SER A 437 8.65 -29.19 -35.00
C SER A 437 8.24 -30.24 -34.00
N GLN A 438 9.07 -30.56 -33.02
CA GLN A 438 8.72 -31.49 -31.95
C GLN A 438 7.55 -30.96 -31.08
N ALA A 439 7.50 -29.65 -30.80
CA ALA A 439 6.42 -29.06 -30.02
C ALA A 439 5.07 -29.14 -30.78
N ARG A 440 5.07 -28.87 -32.08
CA ARG A 440 3.87 -28.96 -32.93
C ARG A 440 3.35 -30.39 -33.05
N GLU A 441 4.25 -31.36 -33.27
CA GLU A 441 3.87 -32.77 -33.32
C GLU A 441 3.19 -33.23 -32.03
N ARG A 442 3.74 -32.82 -30.85
CA ARG A 442 3.10 -33.12 -29.56
C ARG A 442 1.71 -32.53 -29.47
N THR A 443 1.50 -31.32 -29.95
CA THR A 443 0.19 -30.65 -29.92
C THR A 443 -0.81 -31.39 -30.82
N GLN A 444 -0.41 -31.75 -32.05
CA GLN A 444 -1.25 -32.49 -32.97
C GLN A 444 -1.69 -33.84 -32.38
N VAL A 445 -0.77 -34.61 -31.84
CA VAL A 445 -1.05 -35.93 -31.24
C VAL A 445 -2.07 -35.80 -30.09
N ILE A 446 -1.92 -34.84 -29.22
CA ILE A 446 -2.85 -34.63 -28.10
C ILE A 446 -4.24 -34.29 -28.60
N MET A 447 -4.37 -33.39 -29.57
CA MET A 447 -5.63 -32.96 -30.16
C MET A 447 -6.36 -34.15 -30.84
N ASP A 448 -5.62 -34.95 -31.59
CA ASP A 448 -6.19 -36.10 -32.28
C ASP A 448 -6.65 -37.17 -31.29
N ILE A 449 -5.89 -37.44 -30.24
CA ILE A 449 -6.31 -38.38 -29.17
C ILE A 449 -7.55 -37.83 -28.45
N ALA A 450 -7.63 -36.53 -28.18
CA ALA A 450 -8.82 -35.94 -27.56
C ALA A 450 -10.05 -36.10 -28.45
N ASN A 451 -9.92 -35.82 -29.75
CA ASN A 451 -10.98 -36.02 -30.74
C ASN A 451 -11.43 -37.51 -30.81
N GLN A 452 -10.48 -38.43 -30.84
CA GLN A 452 -10.72 -39.87 -30.89
C GLN A 452 -11.49 -40.37 -29.67
N GLN A 453 -11.17 -39.79 -28.47
CA GLN A 453 -11.79 -40.20 -27.21
C GLN A 453 -13.08 -39.42 -26.89
N GLY A 454 -13.50 -38.49 -27.73
CA GLY A 454 -14.64 -37.61 -27.48
C GLY A 454 -14.39 -36.72 -26.24
N GLY A 455 -13.15 -36.29 -26.02
CA GLY A 455 -12.69 -35.52 -24.90
C GLY A 455 -12.29 -34.09 -25.27
N MET A 456 -11.65 -33.41 -24.32
CA MET A 456 -11.09 -32.07 -24.47
C MET A 456 -9.59 -32.10 -24.23
#